data_304c2324e209c797ce67db87e713e0b8
#
_entry.id   304c2324e209c797ce67db87e713e0b8
#
_cell.length_a   1.000
_cell.length_b   1.000
_cell.length_c   1.000
_cell.angle_alpha   90.00
_cell.angle_beta   90.00
_cell.angle_gamma   90.00
#
_symmetry.space_group_name_H-M   'P 1'
#
loop_
_entity.id
_entity.type
_entity.pdbx_description
1 polymer ?
#
loop_
_entity_poly.entity_id
_entity_poly.type
_entity_poly.pdbx_seq_one_letter_code
_entity_poly.pdbx_strand_id
1 'polypeptide(L)'
;ALVGDEVDVPVGEEAPEDAEEEEFATQQASILLTRLLFLLYGDDAGLWEADLFQRWVEWDTTADNLGPQLDALFRVLNTPENRRRGVPDSLARFPYVNGGIFDGTSTAGFLTNNFRDALVAACRFRWTQISPAVFGSMFQLVKSKQARRGDGEHYTSEENILKTIGPLFLDEYRARADRLIQNKTTTRREVIGLIEEMAANIYVDPACGAGNFLNLAYAKPVSYTHLRAHET
;
A
#
# COMPACT_ATOMS: atom_id res chain seq x y z
N ALA A 1 -1.91 -63.18 10.25
CA ALA A 1 -3.12 -62.39 10.27
C ALA A 1 -2.80 -61.09 10.99
N LEU A 2 -2.60 -60.02 10.23
CA LEU A 2 -2.51 -58.65 10.73
C LEU A 2 -3.69 -57.92 10.12
N VAL A 3 -4.66 -57.62 10.95
CA VAL A 3 -5.82 -56.79 10.65
C VAL A 3 -5.31 -55.34 10.75
N GLY A 4 -5.34 -54.59 9.66
CA GLY A 4 -5.09 -53.17 9.65
C GLY A 4 -6.33 -52.45 10.18
N ASP A 5 -6.13 -51.64 11.21
CA ASP A 5 -7.13 -50.68 11.67
C ASP A 5 -7.23 -49.55 10.62
N GLU A 6 -8.39 -49.49 9.96
CA GLU A 6 -8.81 -48.31 9.22
C GLU A 6 -9.03 -47.20 10.23
N VAL A 7 -8.17 -46.18 10.18
CA VAL A 7 -8.39 -44.92 10.89
C VAL A 7 -9.48 -44.17 10.14
N ASP A 8 -10.69 -44.20 10.71
CA ASP A 8 -11.82 -43.38 10.27
C ASP A 8 -11.45 -41.90 10.47
N VAL A 9 -11.18 -41.20 9.38
CA VAL A 9 -10.95 -39.76 9.39
C VAL A 9 -12.34 -39.13 9.42
N PRO A 10 -12.73 -38.41 10.47
CA PRO A 10 -14.03 -37.76 10.50
C PRO A 10 -14.08 -36.70 9.39
N VAL A 11 -15.01 -36.91 8.47
CA VAL A 11 -15.40 -35.95 7.43
C VAL A 11 -16.01 -34.75 8.14
N GLY A 12 -15.35 -33.59 7.95
CA GLY A 12 -15.84 -32.23 8.14
C GLY A 12 -16.92 -31.99 9.16
N GLU A 13 -16.57 -31.59 10.38
CA GLU A 13 -17.44 -30.75 11.20
C GLU A 13 -17.63 -29.44 10.41
N GLU A 14 -18.87 -29.17 9.97
CA GLU A 14 -19.27 -27.84 9.51
C GLU A 14 -18.93 -26.86 10.63
N ALA A 15 -18.17 -25.82 10.31
CA ALA A 15 -17.87 -24.77 11.27
C ALA A 15 -19.21 -24.21 11.80
N PRO A 16 -19.35 -23.95 13.10
CA PRO A 16 -20.58 -23.39 13.64
C PRO A 16 -20.87 -22.06 12.91
N GLU A 17 -22.17 -21.81 12.64
CA GLU A 17 -22.64 -20.60 11.92
C GLU A 17 -22.02 -19.32 12.47
N ASP A 18 -21.81 -19.25 13.78
CA ASP A 18 -21.13 -18.14 14.47
C ASP A 18 -19.68 -17.92 13.99
N ALA A 19 -18.97 -18.98 13.60
CA ALA A 19 -17.58 -18.86 13.11
C ALA A 19 -17.52 -18.36 11.67
N GLU A 20 -18.48 -18.70 10.84
CA GLU A 20 -18.58 -18.17 9.47
C GLU A 20 -18.98 -16.70 9.48
N GLU A 21 -19.89 -16.29 10.35
CA GLU A 21 -20.26 -14.87 10.53
C GLU A 21 -19.07 -14.04 11.05
N GLU A 22 -18.29 -14.54 12.00
CA GLU A 22 -17.10 -13.86 12.52
C GLU A 22 -16.01 -13.74 11.45
N GLU A 23 -15.80 -14.80 10.66
CA GLU A 23 -14.84 -14.76 9.55
C GLU A 23 -15.27 -13.76 8.48
N PHE A 24 -16.54 -13.73 8.11
CA PHE A 24 -17.10 -12.76 7.16
C PHE A 24 -16.94 -11.33 7.67
N ALA A 25 -17.29 -11.05 8.93
CA ALA A 25 -17.14 -9.73 9.55
C ALA A 25 -15.67 -9.28 9.56
N THR A 26 -14.76 -10.19 9.88
CA THR A 26 -13.31 -9.94 9.85
C THR A 26 -12.81 -9.60 8.45
N GLN A 27 -13.32 -10.31 7.44
CA GLN A 27 -12.98 -10.04 6.05
C GLN A 27 -13.48 -8.67 5.59
N GLN A 28 -14.74 -8.32 5.92
CA GLN A 28 -15.29 -7.00 5.59
C GLN A 28 -14.53 -5.85 6.26
N ALA A 29 -14.18 -6.02 7.54
CA ALA A 29 -13.34 -5.06 8.26
C ALA A 29 -11.95 -4.91 7.62
N SER A 30 -11.33 -6.01 7.20
CA SER A 30 -10.07 -6.02 6.47
C SER A 30 -10.14 -5.24 5.16
N ILE A 31 -11.18 -5.46 4.37
CA ILE A 31 -11.40 -4.74 3.10
C ILE A 31 -11.58 -3.24 3.36
N LEU A 32 -12.41 -2.89 4.34
CA LEU A 32 -12.65 -1.50 4.71
C LEU A 32 -11.35 -0.81 5.14
N LEU A 33 -10.59 -1.41 6.05
CA LEU A 33 -9.33 -0.85 6.54
C LEU A 33 -8.28 -0.72 5.43
N THR A 34 -8.21 -1.69 4.52
CA THR A 34 -7.32 -1.63 3.34
C THR A 34 -7.65 -0.43 2.46
N ARG A 35 -8.94 -0.21 2.17
CA ARG A 35 -9.42 0.92 1.39
C ARG A 35 -9.14 2.27 2.08
N LEU A 36 -9.39 2.33 3.38
CA LEU A 36 -9.11 3.55 4.15
C LEU A 36 -7.61 3.86 4.21
N LEU A 37 -6.75 2.87 4.43
CA LEU A 37 -5.30 3.05 4.40
C LEU A 37 -4.83 3.58 3.04
N PHE A 38 -5.39 3.06 1.94
CA PHE A 38 -5.08 3.56 0.60
C PHE A 38 -5.49 5.04 0.45
N LEU A 39 -6.68 5.42 0.93
CA LEU A 39 -7.16 6.80 0.86
C LEU A 39 -6.30 7.75 1.68
N LEU A 40 -5.96 7.38 2.91
CA LEU A 40 -5.12 8.15 3.82
C LEU A 40 -3.72 8.39 3.23
N TYR A 41 -3.10 7.34 2.70
CA TYR A 41 -1.80 7.47 2.06
C TYR A 41 -1.87 8.25 0.75
N GLY A 42 -2.89 8.00 -0.07
CA GLY A 42 -3.09 8.66 -1.36
C GLY A 42 -3.31 10.16 -1.24
N ASP A 43 -4.00 10.60 -0.19
CA ASP A 43 -4.23 12.02 0.10
C ASP A 43 -2.90 12.75 0.34
N ASP A 44 -2.02 12.18 1.14
CA ASP A 44 -0.69 12.72 1.42
C ASP A 44 0.31 12.54 0.26
N ALA A 45 0.19 11.46 -0.50
CA ALA A 45 1.07 11.15 -1.62
C ALA A 45 0.75 11.95 -2.89
N GLY A 46 -0.33 12.73 -2.88
CA GLY A 46 -0.72 13.58 -4.01
C GLY A 46 -1.31 12.81 -5.20
N LEU A 47 -2.01 11.68 -4.93
CA LEU A 47 -2.75 10.95 -5.97
C LEU A 47 -3.92 11.76 -6.51
N TRP A 48 -4.37 12.75 -5.77
CA TRP A 48 -5.40 13.74 -6.11
C TRP A 48 -5.08 15.08 -5.45
N GLU A 49 -6.03 16.00 -5.43
CA GLU A 49 -5.88 17.30 -4.76
C GLU A 49 -5.55 17.11 -3.26
N ALA A 50 -4.58 17.87 -2.76
CA ALA A 50 -4.13 17.77 -1.37
C ALA A 50 -5.28 17.92 -0.37
N ASP A 51 -5.27 17.07 0.65
CA ASP A 51 -6.25 17.03 1.74
C ASP A 51 -7.71 16.85 1.26
N LEU A 52 -7.93 16.31 0.05
CA LEU A 52 -9.27 16.11 -0.50
C LEU A 52 -10.07 15.11 0.33
N PHE A 53 -9.46 13.97 0.68
CA PHE A 53 -10.11 12.95 1.50
C PHE A 53 -10.35 13.45 2.92
N GLN A 54 -9.35 14.11 3.53
CA GLN A 54 -9.51 14.72 4.86
C GLN A 54 -10.68 15.69 4.89
N ARG A 55 -10.72 16.68 3.96
CA ARG A 55 -11.81 17.68 3.89
C ARG A 55 -13.17 17.01 3.68
N TRP A 56 -13.24 16.01 2.82
CA TRP A 56 -14.46 15.28 2.57
C TRP A 56 -14.96 14.54 3.84
N VAL A 57 -14.08 13.87 4.58
CA VAL A 57 -14.44 13.21 5.85
C VAL A 57 -14.93 14.24 6.87
N GLU A 58 -14.23 15.39 7.01
CA GLU A 58 -14.53 16.38 8.01
C GLU A 58 -15.85 17.14 7.72
N TRP A 59 -16.13 17.47 6.46
CA TRP A 59 -17.21 18.40 6.10
C TRP A 59 -18.40 17.74 5.43
N ASP A 60 -18.21 16.68 4.69
CA ASP A 60 -19.28 16.01 3.93
C ASP A 60 -19.84 14.77 4.62
N THR A 61 -19.24 14.34 5.77
CA THR A 61 -19.69 13.16 6.51
C THR A 61 -20.07 13.48 7.95
N THR A 62 -21.01 12.71 8.47
CA THR A 62 -21.37 12.62 9.88
C THR A 62 -21.23 11.19 10.35
N ALA A 63 -21.31 10.93 11.66
CA ALA A 63 -21.27 9.56 12.15
C ALA A 63 -22.40 8.68 11.58
N ASP A 64 -23.60 9.27 11.44
CA ASP A 64 -24.79 8.54 10.99
C ASP A 64 -24.73 8.18 9.49
N ASN A 65 -23.98 8.95 8.68
CA ASN A 65 -23.91 8.74 7.24
C ASN A 65 -22.55 8.23 6.73
N LEU A 66 -21.55 8.10 7.59
CA LEU A 66 -20.17 7.76 7.18
C LEU A 66 -20.10 6.44 6.37
N GLY A 67 -20.79 5.39 6.83
CA GLY A 67 -20.80 4.11 6.12
C GLY A 67 -21.35 4.24 4.69
N PRO A 68 -22.59 4.69 4.48
CA PRO A 68 -23.16 4.93 3.17
C PRO A 68 -22.35 5.89 2.29
N GLN A 69 -21.72 6.88 2.87
CA GLN A 69 -20.87 7.84 2.15
C GLN A 69 -19.55 7.21 1.71
N LEU A 70 -18.92 6.35 2.53
CA LEU A 70 -17.75 5.59 2.13
C LEU A 70 -18.07 4.60 0.99
N ASP A 71 -19.22 3.92 1.06
CA ASP A 71 -19.66 3.03 -0.03
C ASP A 71 -19.90 3.80 -1.33
N ALA A 72 -20.42 5.02 -1.26
CA ALA A 72 -20.57 5.89 -2.41
C ALA A 72 -19.20 6.32 -2.98
N LEU A 73 -18.27 6.70 -2.12
CA LEU A 73 -16.90 7.06 -2.52
C LEU A 73 -16.18 5.87 -3.18
N PHE A 74 -16.26 4.67 -2.60
CA PHE A 74 -15.62 3.48 -3.17
C PHE A 74 -16.17 3.15 -4.56
N ARG A 75 -17.49 3.30 -4.78
CA ARG A 75 -18.08 3.16 -6.11
C ARG A 75 -17.58 4.20 -7.10
N VAL A 76 -17.39 5.44 -6.67
CA VAL A 76 -16.85 6.50 -7.52
C VAL A 76 -15.41 6.19 -7.90
N LEU A 77 -14.58 5.80 -6.94
CA LEU A 77 -13.18 5.42 -7.16
C LEU A 77 -13.04 4.19 -8.10
N ASN A 78 -14.02 3.29 -8.06
CA ASN A 78 -14.06 2.11 -8.95
C ASN A 78 -14.72 2.36 -10.31
N THR A 79 -15.21 3.57 -10.58
CA THR A 79 -15.94 3.88 -11.81
C THR A 79 -15.18 4.91 -12.65
N PRO A 80 -14.76 4.57 -13.88
CA PRO A 80 -14.15 5.54 -14.79
C PRO A 80 -15.02 6.79 -14.96
N GLU A 81 -14.40 7.97 -15.00
CA GLU A 81 -15.08 9.27 -15.02
C GLU A 81 -16.16 9.37 -16.12
N ASN A 82 -15.86 8.85 -17.31
CA ASN A 82 -16.78 8.86 -18.46
C ASN A 82 -18.02 7.96 -18.28
N ARG A 83 -18.01 7.07 -17.30
CA ARG A 83 -19.13 6.16 -16.96
C ARG A 83 -19.95 6.61 -15.75
N ARG A 84 -19.50 7.63 -15.03
CA ARG A 84 -20.19 8.15 -13.84
C ARG A 84 -21.50 8.84 -14.23
N ARG A 85 -22.57 8.64 -13.44
CA ARG A 85 -23.86 9.28 -13.62
C ARG A 85 -24.38 9.73 -12.25
N GLY A 86 -24.84 10.98 -12.15
CA GLY A 86 -25.47 11.52 -10.93
C GLY A 86 -24.59 11.53 -9.70
N VAL A 87 -23.28 11.64 -9.86
CA VAL A 87 -22.33 11.70 -8.74
C VAL A 87 -22.36 13.11 -8.14
N PRO A 88 -22.50 13.27 -6.80
CA PRO A 88 -22.38 14.56 -6.13
C PRO A 88 -21.02 15.22 -6.41
N ASP A 89 -20.97 16.54 -6.46
CA ASP A 89 -19.77 17.32 -6.77
C ASP A 89 -18.63 17.04 -5.79
N SER A 90 -18.91 16.82 -4.52
CA SER A 90 -17.92 16.46 -3.49
C SER A 90 -17.20 15.15 -3.79
N LEU A 91 -17.91 14.18 -4.36
CA LEU A 91 -17.35 12.87 -4.75
C LEU A 91 -16.76 12.88 -6.17
N ALA A 92 -17.28 13.72 -7.07
CA ALA A 92 -16.82 13.81 -8.45
C ALA A 92 -15.35 14.26 -8.59
N ARG A 93 -14.81 14.90 -7.54
CA ARG A 93 -13.41 15.37 -7.47
C ARG A 93 -12.40 14.22 -7.32
N PHE A 94 -12.83 13.06 -6.84
CA PHE A 94 -11.96 11.91 -6.71
C PHE A 94 -11.75 11.23 -8.08
N PRO A 95 -10.49 10.89 -8.44
CA PRO A 95 -10.20 10.23 -9.71
C PRO A 95 -10.66 8.76 -9.71
N TYR A 96 -10.68 8.14 -10.88
CA TYR A 96 -10.80 6.70 -10.99
C TYR A 96 -9.49 6.02 -10.55
N VAL A 97 -9.61 5.04 -9.67
CA VAL A 97 -8.48 4.22 -9.22
C VAL A 97 -8.57 2.84 -9.86
N ASN A 98 -7.72 2.61 -10.85
CA ASN A 98 -7.60 1.29 -11.47
C ASN A 98 -6.76 0.35 -10.59
N GLY A 99 -7.13 -0.92 -10.48
CA GLY A 99 -6.31 -1.92 -9.76
C GLY A 99 -7.07 -2.81 -8.78
N GLY A 100 -8.39 -2.79 -8.78
CA GLY A 100 -9.23 -3.75 -8.03
C GLY A 100 -9.35 -3.52 -6.53
N ILE A 101 -8.64 -2.53 -5.94
CA ILE A 101 -8.73 -2.26 -4.50
C ILE A 101 -10.14 -1.84 -4.04
N PHE A 102 -10.88 -1.17 -4.93
CA PHE A 102 -12.26 -0.77 -4.70
C PHE A 102 -13.27 -1.70 -5.40
N ASP A 103 -12.81 -2.80 -5.96
CA ASP A 103 -13.70 -3.77 -6.63
C ASP A 103 -14.51 -4.59 -5.61
N GLY A 104 -15.69 -5.07 -6.04
CA GLY A 104 -16.60 -5.82 -5.18
C GLY A 104 -17.37 -4.96 -4.18
N THR A 105 -18.39 -5.59 -3.56
CA THR A 105 -19.21 -4.97 -2.53
C THR A 105 -18.49 -5.01 -1.19
N SER A 106 -18.29 -3.86 -0.58
CA SER A 106 -17.96 -3.73 0.83
C SER A 106 -19.06 -2.89 1.44
N THR A 107 -19.76 -3.44 2.37
CA THR A 107 -20.70 -2.67 3.18
C THR A 107 -19.92 -2.12 4.37
N ALA A 108 -19.69 -0.82 4.38
CA ALA A 108 -19.08 -0.16 5.54
C ALA A 108 -19.99 -0.22 6.79
N GLY A 109 -21.23 -0.69 6.60
CA GLY A 109 -22.18 -0.90 7.68
C GLY A 109 -22.46 0.35 8.51
N PHE A 110 -22.95 0.14 9.73
CA PHE A 110 -23.13 1.21 10.70
C PHE A 110 -21.81 1.47 11.44
N LEU A 111 -21.15 2.57 11.12
CA LEU A 111 -19.92 3.01 11.79
C LEU A 111 -20.24 3.91 12.96
N THR A 112 -19.53 3.72 14.08
CA THR A 112 -19.77 4.47 15.31
C THR A 112 -19.16 5.88 15.26
N ASN A 113 -19.61 6.78 16.16
CA ASN A 113 -18.97 8.08 16.38
C ASN A 113 -17.46 7.94 16.64
N ASN A 114 -17.07 6.98 17.48
CA ASN A 114 -15.67 6.74 17.81
C ASN A 114 -14.86 6.35 16.57
N PHE A 115 -15.44 5.59 15.64
CA PHE A 115 -14.77 5.23 14.38
C PHE A 115 -14.54 6.48 13.51
N ARG A 116 -15.55 7.35 13.39
CA ARG A 116 -15.42 8.59 12.64
C ARG A 116 -14.35 9.51 13.24
N ASP A 117 -14.35 9.66 14.56
CA ASP A 117 -13.36 10.51 15.25
C ASP A 117 -11.93 9.95 15.06
N ALA A 118 -11.78 8.63 15.12
CA ALA A 118 -10.50 7.97 14.82
C ALA A 118 -10.08 8.17 13.36
N LEU A 119 -11.03 8.12 12.40
CA LEU A 119 -10.73 8.36 10.99
C LEU A 119 -10.30 9.82 10.75
N VAL A 120 -10.98 10.79 11.36
CA VAL A 120 -10.59 12.22 11.31
C VAL A 120 -9.18 12.42 11.89
N ALA A 121 -8.89 11.78 13.02
CA ALA A 121 -7.55 11.83 13.60
C ALA A 121 -6.49 11.20 12.65
N ALA A 122 -6.83 10.10 12.01
CA ALA A 122 -5.96 9.43 11.04
C ALA A 122 -5.71 10.29 9.79
N CYS A 123 -6.71 11.04 9.30
CA CYS A 123 -6.54 11.97 8.18
C CYS A 123 -5.52 13.09 8.47
N ARG A 124 -5.35 13.47 9.73
CA ARG A 124 -4.39 14.52 10.15
C ARG A 124 -2.96 14.01 10.30
N PHE A 125 -2.76 12.71 10.20
CA PHE A 125 -1.43 12.11 10.29
C PHE A 125 -0.72 12.18 8.93
N ARG A 126 0.60 12.44 8.92
CA ARG A 126 1.43 12.48 7.72
C ARG A 126 1.87 11.08 7.28
N TRP A 127 1.05 10.44 6.45
CA TRP A 127 1.26 9.06 6.00
C TRP A 127 2.48 8.88 5.11
N THR A 128 2.88 9.91 4.37
CA THR A 128 4.08 9.90 3.53
C THR A 128 5.40 9.86 4.32
N GLN A 129 5.36 10.09 5.64
CA GLN A 129 6.51 9.85 6.52
C GLN A 129 6.74 8.36 6.79
N ILE A 130 5.75 7.53 6.54
CA ILE A 130 5.87 6.07 6.62
C ILE A 130 6.49 5.58 5.32
N SER A 131 7.57 4.78 5.42
CA SER A 131 8.17 4.22 4.21
C SER A 131 7.16 3.34 3.44
N PRO A 132 7.19 3.32 2.09
CA PRO A 132 6.33 2.44 1.31
C PRO A 132 6.40 0.97 1.73
N ALA A 133 7.54 0.54 2.23
CA ALA A 133 7.78 -0.79 2.75
C ALA A 133 6.97 -1.07 4.04
N VAL A 134 6.99 -0.15 5.00
CA VAL A 134 6.18 -0.25 6.22
C VAL A 134 4.70 -0.15 5.87
N PHE A 135 4.33 0.75 4.97
CA PHE A 135 2.96 0.87 4.50
C PHE A 135 2.45 -0.43 3.86
N GLY A 136 3.23 -1.06 2.98
CA GLY A 136 2.92 -2.37 2.40
C GLY A 136 2.72 -3.46 3.46
N SER A 137 3.52 -3.47 4.54
CA SER A 137 3.35 -4.42 5.64
C SER A 137 2.04 -4.21 6.42
N MET A 138 1.55 -2.97 6.53
CA MET A 138 0.26 -2.68 7.14
C MET A 138 -0.90 -3.31 6.36
N PHE A 139 -0.86 -3.28 5.03
CA PHE A 139 -1.84 -3.98 4.20
C PHE A 139 -1.89 -5.47 4.49
N GLN A 140 -0.75 -6.09 4.70
CA GLN A 140 -0.69 -7.52 5.03
C GLN A 140 -1.23 -7.85 6.43
N LEU A 141 -1.04 -6.97 7.39
CA LEU A 141 -1.59 -7.16 8.74
C LEU A 141 -3.13 -7.15 8.71
N VAL A 142 -3.71 -6.35 7.82
CA VAL A 142 -5.16 -6.21 7.68
C VAL A 142 -5.78 -7.40 6.94
N LYS A 143 -5.05 -8.07 6.04
CA LYS A 143 -5.54 -9.28 5.36
C LYS A 143 -5.76 -10.44 6.35
N SER A 144 -6.84 -11.21 6.16
CA SER A 144 -7.09 -12.41 6.95
C SER A 144 -5.96 -13.44 6.83
N LYS A 145 -5.78 -14.29 7.86
CA LYS A 145 -4.74 -15.34 7.84
C LYS A 145 -4.90 -16.30 6.65
N GLN A 146 -6.13 -16.55 6.21
CA GLN A 146 -6.43 -17.43 5.09
C GLN A 146 -6.10 -16.79 3.75
N ALA A 147 -6.46 -15.51 3.53
CA ALA A 147 -6.09 -14.77 2.34
C ALA A 147 -4.56 -14.68 2.16
N ARG A 148 -3.83 -14.47 3.27
CA ARG A 148 -2.35 -14.46 3.24
C ARG A 148 -1.74 -15.79 2.81
N ARG A 149 -2.35 -16.92 3.18
CA ARG A 149 -1.85 -18.25 2.80
C ARG A 149 -2.21 -18.62 1.35
N GLY A 150 -3.38 -18.18 0.88
CA GLY A 150 -3.85 -18.46 -0.48
C GLY A 150 -3.09 -17.70 -1.57
N ASP A 151 -2.77 -16.44 -1.29
CA ASP A 151 -2.16 -15.55 -2.29
C ASP A 151 -0.62 -15.66 -2.36
N GLY A 152 0.03 -16.41 -1.43
CA GLY A 152 1.49 -16.53 -1.38
C GLY A 152 2.22 -15.18 -1.15
N GLU A 153 1.49 -14.15 -0.76
CA GLU A 153 2.03 -12.83 -0.53
C GLU A 153 2.78 -12.76 0.80
N HIS A 154 4.08 -12.98 0.75
CA HIS A 154 4.98 -12.72 1.87
C HIS A 154 5.66 -11.38 1.65
N TYR A 155 5.36 -10.41 2.52
CA TYR A 155 6.08 -9.15 2.51
C TYR A 155 7.54 -9.37 2.92
N THR A 156 8.45 -9.03 2.04
CA THR A 156 9.88 -9.05 2.35
C THR A 156 10.27 -7.71 2.95
N SER A 157 10.79 -7.69 4.17
CA SER A 157 11.19 -6.45 4.84
C SER A 157 12.28 -5.72 4.06
N GLU A 158 12.32 -4.37 4.19
CA GLU A 158 13.35 -3.55 3.55
C GLU A 158 14.76 -4.05 3.86
N GLU A 159 15.02 -4.46 5.10
CA GLU A 159 16.31 -5.02 5.52
C GLU A 159 16.68 -6.27 4.71
N ASN A 160 15.74 -7.19 4.53
CA ASN A 160 15.99 -8.41 3.77
C ASN A 160 16.13 -8.14 2.27
N ILE A 161 15.37 -7.18 1.72
CA ILE A 161 15.55 -6.73 0.34
C ILE A 161 16.96 -6.16 0.16
N LEU A 162 17.39 -5.27 1.05
CA LEU A 162 18.72 -4.66 0.99
C LEU A 162 19.85 -5.69 1.12
N LYS A 163 19.69 -6.74 1.94
CA LYS A 163 20.64 -7.87 1.99
C LYS A 163 20.78 -8.58 0.65
N THR A 164 19.73 -8.58 -0.15
CA THR A 164 19.72 -9.21 -1.48
C THR A 164 20.27 -8.29 -2.55
N ILE A 165 19.75 -7.06 -2.68
CA ILE A 165 20.13 -6.15 -3.77
C ILE A 165 21.39 -5.34 -3.47
N GLY A 166 21.78 -5.23 -2.20
CA GLY A 166 23.01 -4.57 -1.78
C GLY A 166 24.23 -5.12 -2.53
N PRO A 167 24.60 -6.38 -2.31
CA PRO A 167 25.77 -6.99 -2.95
C PRO A 167 25.64 -7.15 -4.47
N LEU A 168 24.41 -7.10 -5.02
CA LEU A 168 24.21 -7.22 -6.48
C LEU A 168 24.63 -5.96 -7.23
N PHE A 169 24.32 -4.78 -6.72
CA PHE A 169 24.62 -3.50 -7.40
C PHE A 169 24.62 -2.25 -6.49
N LEU A 170 23.83 -2.21 -5.40
CA LEU A 170 23.70 -0.99 -4.61
C LEU A 170 24.97 -0.60 -3.88
N ASP A 171 25.70 -1.55 -3.34
CA ASP A 171 26.94 -1.30 -2.57
C ASP A 171 28.03 -0.69 -3.45
N GLU A 172 28.11 -1.12 -4.71
CA GLU A 172 29.04 -0.54 -5.68
C GLU A 172 28.69 0.91 -5.98
N TYR A 173 27.42 1.20 -6.30
CA TYR A 173 26.97 2.56 -6.55
C TYR A 173 27.14 3.48 -5.36
N ARG A 174 26.83 2.97 -4.16
CA ARG A 174 27.04 3.72 -2.92
C ARG A 174 28.51 4.06 -2.72
N ALA A 175 29.40 3.08 -2.85
CA ALA A 175 30.83 3.29 -2.67
C ALA A 175 31.41 4.27 -3.73
N ARG A 176 30.85 4.27 -4.95
CA ARG A 176 31.24 5.24 -6.00
C ARG A 176 30.69 6.63 -5.70
N ALA A 177 29.44 6.74 -5.26
CA ALA A 177 28.86 8.01 -4.85
C ALA A 177 29.63 8.64 -3.68
N ASP A 178 29.93 7.86 -2.65
CA ASP A 178 30.71 8.30 -1.48
C ASP A 178 32.10 8.80 -1.88
N ARG A 179 32.78 8.13 -2.79
CA ARG A 179 34.07 8.59 -3.33
C ARG A 179 33.96 9.94 -4.05
N LEU A 180 32.93 10.12 -4.85
CA LEU A 180 32.68 11.37 -5.55
C LEU A 180 32.33 12.51 -4.60
N ILE A 181 31.60 12.22 -3.50
CA ILE A 181 31.25 13.20 -2.46
C ILE A 181 32.51 13.62 -1.65
N GLN A 182 33.35 12.66 -1.26
CA GLN A 182 34.53 12.93 -0.48
C GLN A 182 35.65 13.62 -1.25
N ASN A 183 35.72 13.45 -2.57
CA ASN A 183 36.72 14.05 -3.41
C ASN A 183 36.37 15.51 -3.73
N LYS A 184 37.12 16.47 -3.17
CA LYS A 184 36.93 17.91 -3.38
C LYS A 184 37.17 18.36 -4.83
N THR A 185 37.83 17.54 -5.66
CA THR A 185 38.11 17.85 -7.09
C THR A 185 37.08 17.22 -8.01
N THR A 186 36.06 16.56 -7.50
CA THR A 186 34.99 15.92 -8.29
C THR A 186 34.30 16.97 -9.16
N THR A 187 34.24 16.69 -10.43
CA THR A 187 33.57 17.53 -11.42
C THR A 187 32.09 17.18 -11.54
N ARG A 188 31.27 18.16 -11.94
CA ARG A 188 29.84 17.91 -12.25
C ARG A 188 29.67 16.80 -13.31
N ARG A 189 30.59 16.69 -14.25
CA ARG A 189 30.54 15.66 -15.31
C ARG A 189 30.67 14.25 -14.75
N GLU A 190 31.52 14.04 -13.75
CA GLU A 190 31.69 12.74 -13.11
C GLU A 190 30.43 12.31 -12.35
N VAL A 191 29.78 13.27 -11.67
CA VAL A 191 28.51 13.01 -10.97
C VAL A 191 27.40 12.67 -11.98
N ILE A 192 27.26 13.45 -13.05
CA ILE A 192 26.29 13.17 -14.12
C ILE A 192 26.56 11.83 -14.75
N GLY A 193 27.82 11.48 -15.04
CA GLY A 193 28.18 10.19 -15.61
C GLY A 193 27.73 9.00 -14.74
N LEU A 194 27.86 9.10 -13.41
CA LEU A 194 27.35 8.07 -12.51
C LEU A 194 25.81 7.97 -12.55
N ILE A 195 25.12 9.10 -12.59
CA ILE A 195 23.65 9.14 -12.69
C ILE A 195 23.16 8.52 -13.99
N GLU A 196 23.80 8.89 -15.12
CA GLU A 196 23.47 8.35 -16.45
C GLU A 196 23.70 6.84 -16.52
N GLU A 197 24.79 6.35 -15.93
CA GLU A 197 25.07 4.92 -15.84
C GLU A 197 24.01 4.18 -15.02
N MET A 198 23.64 4.73 -13.85
CA MET A 198 22.58 4.16 -13.03
C MET A 198 21.23 4.13 -13.75
N ALA A 199 20.91 5.20 -14.47
CA ALA A 199 19.66 5.35 -15.23
C ALA A 199 19.61 4.44 -16.48
N ALA A 200 20.75 4.04 -17.03
CA ALA A 200 20.84 3.16 -18.19
C ALA A 200 20.58 1.68 -17.85
N ASN A 201 20.61 1.29 -16.57
CA ASN A 201 20.37 -0.09 -16.17
C ASN A 201 18.88 -0.41 -16.17
N ILE A 202 18.56 -1.61 -16.61
CA ILE A 202 17.22 -2.16 -16.59
C ILE A 202 17.15 -3.26 -15.52
N TYR A 203 16.30 -3.07 -14.54
CA TYR A 203 16.05 -4.04 -13.49
C TYR A 203 14.72 -4.74 -13.76
N VAL A 204 14.73 -6.07 -13.72
CA VAL A 204 13.55 -6.90 -13.95
C VAL A 204 13.35 -7.84 -12.76
N ASP A 205 12.16 -7.82 -12.21
CA ASP A 205 11.70 -8.77 -11.22
C ASP A 205 10.48 -9.50 -11.77
N PRO A 206 10.63 -10.74 -12.27
CA PRO A 206 9.53 -11.49 -12.89
C PRO A 206 8.49 -11.99 -11.88
N ALA A 207 8.76 -11.89 -10.59
CA ALA A 207 7.88 -12.29 -9.49
C ALA A 207 7.68 -11.14 -8.49
N CYS A 208 7.58 -9.91 -9.00
CA CYS A 208 7.70 -8.67 -8.21
C CYS A 208 6.65 -8.49 -7.11
N GLY A 209 5.53 -9.22 -7.12
CA GLY A 209 4.43 -9.02 -6.18
C GLY A 209 4.01 -7.54 -6.13
N ALA A 210 4.10 -6.91 -4.96
CA ALA A 210 3.82 -5.48 -4.79
C ALA A 210 4.95 -4.54 -5.30
N GLY A 211 6.01 -5.08 -5.93
CA GLY A 211 7.12 -4.31 -6.47
C GLY A 211 8.12 -3.79 -5.44
N ASN A 212 8.16 -4.35 -4.24
CA ASN A 212 9.01 -3.85 -3.15
C ASN A 212 10.50 -3.84 -3.49
N PHE A 213 10.99 -4.88 -4.19
CA PHE A 213 12.37 -4.94 -4.67
C PHE A 213 12.67 -3.84 -5.68
N LEU A 214 11.77 -3.65 -6.66
CA LEU A 214 11.94 -2.64 -7.71
C LEU A 214 11.84 -1.22 -7.13
N ASN A 215 10.91 -0.99 -6.21
CA ASN A 215 10.77 0.29 -5.52
C ASN A 215 12.04 0.66 -4.74
N LEU A 216 12.63 -0.31 -4.02
CA LEU A 216 13.86 -0.07 -3.27
C LEU A 216 15.07 0.09 -4.20
N ALA A 217 15.15 -0.73 -5.26
CA ALA A 217 16.18 -0.63 -6.28
C ALA A 217 16.19 0.71 -6.99
N TYR A 218 15.02 1.36 -7.13
CA TYR A 218 14.88 2.70 -7.67
C TYR A 218 15.19 3.79 -6.63
N ALA A 219 14.58 3.72 -5.46
CA ALA A 219 14.65 4.79 -4.45
C ALA A 219 16.04 4.98 -3.83
N LYS A 220 16.78 3.88 -3.60
CA LYS A 220 18.09 3.97 -2.96
C LYS A 220 19.15 4.66 -3.83
N PRO A 221 19.34 4.31 -5.12
CA PRO A 221 20.26 5.05 -5.98
C PRO A 221 19.91 6.54 -6.11
N VAL A 222 18.63 6.87 -6.23
CA VAL A 222 18.16 8.26 -6.29
C VAL A 222 18.58 9.05 -5.05
N SER A 223 18.49 8.45 -3.85
CA SER A 223 18.89 9.10 -2.60
C SER A 223 20.38 9.46 -2.58
N TYR A 224 21.25 8.67 -3.23
CA TYR A 224 22.69 8.94 -3.30
C TYR A 224 23.02 10.18 -4.17
N THR A 225 22.14 10.50 -5.13
CA THR A 225 22.31 11.65 -6.02
C THR A 225 21.82 12.95 -5.40
N HIS A 226 20.87 12.90 -4.46
CA HIS A 226 20.30 14.07 -3.79
C HIS A 226 21.17 14.63 -2.65
N LEU A 227 22.06 13.84 -2.05
CA LEU A 227 22.90 14.26 -0.94
C LEU A 227 23.82 15.46 -1.27
N ARG A 228 24.09 15.72 -2.53
CA ARG A 228 24.94 16.85 -2.97
C ARG A 228 24.19 18.11 -3.40
N ALA A 229 22.90 18.04 -3.62
CA ALA A 229 22.12 19.21 -4.03
C ALA A 229 21.87 20.21 -2.88
N HIS A 230 22.14 19.81 -1.64
CA HIS A 230 21.95 20.64 -0.44
C HIS A 230 23.25 21.19 0.16
N GLU A 231 24.43 20.85 -0.38
CA GLU A 231 25.73 21.32 0.14
C GLU A 231 26.40 22.38 -0.77
N THR A 232 25.76 22.80 -1.83
CA THR A 232 26.17 23.91 -2.70
C THR A 232 25.16 25.04 -2.70
#